data_5df7897bd88cfdf4c8d39c9c61ec71b6
#
_entry.id   5df7897bd88cfdf4c8d39c9c61ec71b6
#
_cell.length_a   1.000
_cell.length_b   1.000
_cell.length_c   1.000
_cell.angle_alpha   90.00
_cell.angle_beta   90.00
_cell.angle_gamma   90.00
#
_symmetry.space_group_name_H-M   'P 1'
#
loop_
_entity.id
_entity.type
_entity.pdbx_description
1 polymer ?
#
loop_
_entity_poly.entity_id
_entity_poly.type
_entity_poly.pdbx_seq_one_letter_code
_entity_poly.pdbx_strand_id
1 'polypeptide(L)'
;GVSVPGGKVAETSEEVEAIAREFGGVVVVKAQIHAGGRGKGGGVKVCKGPEEAKAAADAILGMQLVTHQTGPEGQKVKKVWVEKGSNIKQEFYAGLTLDREKVRDTFMVSTEGGMEIEKVAEETREKIVKAAIDPAFGLQPFEATRLAFALGLEGKAVRKAASFFMGLYKAYTESDASLAEINPLVLTDEGDIIAVDAKINFDSNAMYKHK
;
A
#
# COMPACT_ATOMS: atom_id res chain seq x y z
N GLY A 1 -12.46 -7.08 5.58
CA GLY A 1 -11.61 -6.60 4.51
C GLY A 1 -10.38 -5.87 5.03
N VAL A 2 -9.55 -5.42 4.12
CA VAL A 2 -8.36 -4.61 4.41
C VAL A 2 -8.82 -3.14 4.54
N SER A 3 -8.41 -2.47 5.62
CA SER A 3 -8.71 -1.05 5.82
C SER A 3 -7.83 -0.18 4.92
N VAL A 4 -8.45 0.76 4.20
CA VAL A 4 -7.79 1.73 3.32
C VAL A 4 -8.32 3.13 3.59
N PRO A 5 -7.57 4.20 3.31
CA PRO A 5 -8.09 5.56 3.39
C PRO A 5 -9.25 5.77 2.41
N GLY A 6 -10.19 6.62 2.79
CA GLY A 6 -11.25 7.05 1.85
C GLY A 6 -10.65 7.82 0.69
N GLY A 7 -11.14 7.56 -0.53
CA GLY A 7 -10.64 8.24 -1.71
C GLY A 7 -11.56 8.11 -2.92
N LYS A 8 -11.29 8.93 -3.93
CA LYS A 8 -12.01 8.96 -5.21
C LYS A 8 -11.07 9.19 -6.38
N VAL A 9 -11.39 8.62 -7.53
CA VAL A 9 -10.68 8.87 -8.79
C VAL A 9 -11.15 10.21 -9.37
N ALA A 10 -10.24 10.95 -10.00
CA ALA A 10 -10.53 12.15 -10.77
C ALA A 10 -9.70 12.18 -12.07
N GLU A 11 -10.26 12.76 -13.12
CA GLU A 11 -9.63 12.90 -14.44
C GLU A 11 -9.39 14.37 -14.79
N THR A 12 -9.97 15.31 -14.02
CA THR A 12 -9.79 16.74 -14.16
C THR A 12 -9.40 17.40 -12.84
N SER A 13 -8.78 18.57 -12.90
CA SER A 13 -8.39 19.32 -11.72
C SER A 13 -9.60 19.90 -10.96
N GLU A 14 -10.71 20.19 -11.67
CA GLU A 14 -11.98 20.62 -11.10
C GLU A 14 -12.61 19.52 -10.23
N GLU A 15 -12.58 18.27 -10.71
CA GLU A 15 -13.03 17.11 -9.93
C GLU A 15 -12.18 16.92 -8.67
N VAL A 16 -10.85 17.07 -8.78
CA VAL A 16 -9.93 16.99 -7.64
C VAL A 16 -10.25 18.05 -6.60
N GLU A 17 -10.49 19.30 -7.02
CA GLU A 17 -10.88 20.40 -6.13
C GLU A 17 -12.20 20.08 -5.41
N ALA A 18 -13.20 19.58 -6.13
CA ALA A 18 -14.50 19.21 -5.56
C ALA A 18 -14.38 18.09 -4.53
N ILE A 19 -13.61 17.03 -4.83
CA ILE A 19 -13.36 15.91 -3.92
C ILE A 19 -12.60 16.40 -2.68
N ALA A 20 -11.57 17.23 -2.86
CA ALA A 20 -10.80 17.77 -1.74
C ALA A 20 -11.68 18.65 -0.82
N ARG A 21 -12.62 19.40 -1.38
CA ARG A 21 -13.60 20.20 -0.62
C ARG A 21 -14.57 19.31 0.16
N GLU A 22 -15.02 18.20 -0.44
CA GLU A 22 -15.89 17.21 0.22
C GLU A 22 -15.18 16.53 1.41
N PHE A 23 -13.91 16.13 1.24
CA PHE A 23 -13.14 15.46 2.30
C PHE A 23 -12.77 16.40 3.44
N GLY A 24 -12.53 17.66 3.14
CA GLY A 24 -12.07 18.67 4.09
C GLY A 24 -10.66 18.37 4.65
N GLY A 25 -9.92 19.42 5.00
CA GLY A 25 -8.58 19.29 5.56
C GLY A 25 -7.53 18.80 4.55
N VAL A 26 -6.61 17.97 5.04
CA VAL A 26 -5.50 17.44 4.23
C VAL A 26 -5.97 16.33 3.30
N VAL A 27 -5.55 16.40 2.03
CA VAL A 27 -5.74 15.35 1.03
C VAL A 27 -4.42 15.02 0.34
N VAL A 28 -4.34 13.83 -0.24
CA VAL A 28 -3.19 13.40 -1.03
C VAL A 28 -3.63 13.13 -2.46
N VAL A 29 -3.02 13.81 -3.42
CA VAL A 29 -3.26 13.59 -4.86
C VAL A 29 -2.20 12.66 -5.40
N LYS A 30 -2.62 11.49 -5.90
CA LYS A 30 -1.72 10.40 -6.33
C LYS A 30 -1.96 10.06 -7.81
N ALA A 31 -0.92 10.20 -8.64
CA ALA A 31 -0.96 9.73 -10.03
C ALA A 31 -1.36 8.26 -10.13
N GLN A 32 -2.19 7.90 -11.09
CA GLN A 32 -2.55 6.51 -11.38
C GLN A 32 -1.85 6.06 -12.65
N ILE A 33 -0.81 5.24 -12.50
CA ILE A 33 -0.07 4.56 -13.56
C ILE A 33 0.23 3.12 -13.14
N HIS A 34 0.55 2.25 -14.10
CA HIS A 34 0.93 0.86 -13.84
C HIS A 34 2.41 0.74 -13.43
N ALA A 35 2.82 1.49 -12.42
CA ALA A 35 4.19 1.44 -11.87
C ALA A 35 4.22 1.95 -10.42
N GLY A 36 5.16 1.40 -9.65
CA GLY A 36 5.51 1.91 -8.32
C GLY A 36 6.48 3.11 -8.38
N GLY A 37 6.89 3.62 -7.20
CA GLY A 37 7.84 4.73 -7.10
C GLY A 37 7.30 6.10 -7.49
N ARG A 38 5.97 6.24 -7.60
CA ARG A 38 5.28 7.47 -8.04
C ARG A 38 5.63 8.69 -7.19
N GLY A 39 5.82 8.52 -5.89
CA GLY A 39 6.21 9.60 -4.98
C GLY A 39 7.56 10.21 -5.33
N LYS A 40 8.58 9.37 -5.58
CA LYS A 40 9.92 9.80 -6.00
C LYS A 40 9.91 10.49 -7.37
N GLY A 41 9.00 10.07 -8.27
CA GLY A 41 8.80 10.69 -9.58
C GLY A 41 7.97 11.99 -9.56
N GLY A 42 7.53 12.47 -8.39
CA GLY A 42 6.72 13.68 -8.28
C GLY A 42 5.21 13.47 -8.52
N GLY A 43 4.76 12.22 -8.70
CA GLY A 43 3.37 11.86 -8.95
C GLY A 43 2.49 11.78 -7.69
N VAL A 44 3.00 12.17 -6.51
CA VAL A 44 2.25 12.20 -5.25
C VAL A 44 2.46 13.54 -4.57
N LYS A 45 1.37 14.21 -4.19
CA LYS A 45 1.39 15.52 -3.51
C LYS A 45 0.43 15.53 -2.33
N VAL A 46 0.93 15.94 -1.18
CA VAL A 46 0.12 16.23 0.01
C VAL A 46 -0.35 17.68 -0.08
N CYS A 47 -1.65 17.90 0.06
CA CYS A 47 -2.30 19.20 -0.13
C CYS A 47 -3.12 19.56 1.12
N LYS A 48 -2.98 20.77 1.60
CA LYS A 48 -3.66 21.23 2.83
C LYS A 48 -5.10 21.69 2.60
N GLY A 49 -5.53 21.75 1.35
CA GLY A 49 -6.88 22.19 1.00
C GLY A 49 -7.18 22.06 -0.50
N PRO A 50 -8.41 22.42 -0.91
CA PRO A 50 -8.88 22.21 -2.28
C PRO A 50 -8.05 22.96 -3.35
N GLU A 51 -7.61 24.18 -3.06
CA GLU A 51 -6.82 25.00 -4.00
C GLU A 51 -5.44 24.35 -4.28
N GLU A 52 -4.74 23.90 -3.23
CA GLU A 52 -3.48 23.19 -3.38
C GLU A 52 -3.69 21.85 -4.12
N ALA A 53 -4.81 21.16 -3.85
CA ALA A 53 -5.14 19.91 -4.51
C ALA A 53 -5.39 20.10 -6.01
N LYS A 54 -6.08 21.17 -6.40
CA LYS A 54 -6.29 21.56 -7.79
C LYS A 54 -4.97 21.85 -8.49
N ALA A 55 -4.13 22.71 -7.89
CA ALA A 55 -2.80 23.02 -8.44
C ALA A 55 -1.91 21.78 -8.58
N ALA A 56 -1.97 20.84 -7.61
CA ALA A 56 -1.28 19.57 -7.69
C ALA A 56 -1.79 18.70 -8.85
N ALA A 57 -3.12 18.68 -9.06
CA ALA A 57 -3.74 17.95 -10.16
C ALA A 57 -3.35 18.53 -11.52
N ASP A 58 -3.33 19.86 -11.67
CA ASP A 58 -2.88 20.54 -12.90
C ASP A 58 -1.43 20.20 -13.25
N ALA A 59 -0.58 20.01 -12.25
CA ALA A 59 0.82 19.61 -12.46
C ALA A 59 0.98 18.11 -12.77
N ILE A 60 0.11 17.25 -12.23
CA ILE A 60 0.24 15.79 -12.32
C ILE A 60 -0.51 15.22 -13.53
N LEU A 61 -1.73 15.72 -13.81
CA LEU A 61 -2.52 15.26 -14.95
C LEU A 61 -1.81 15.62 -16.26
N GLY A 62 -1.68 14.63 -17.13
CA GLY A 62 -1.01 14.79 -18.43
C GLY A 62 0.51 14.72 -18.38
N MET A 63 1.15 14.74 -17.19
CA MET A 63 2.61 14.61 -17.09
C MET A 63 3.09 13.23 -17.56
N GLN A 64 4.30 13.19 -18.07
CA GLN A 64 5.02 11.94 -18.36
C GLN A 64 5.78 11.55 -17.08
N LEU A 65 5.21 10.62 -16.30
CA LEU A 65 5.77 10.23 -15.02
C LEU A 65 6.83 9.13 -15.23
N VAL A 66 8.06 9.48 -14.91
CA VAL A 66 9.20 8.56 -14.95
C VAL A 66 9.47 8.04 -13.54
N THR A 67 9.52 6.72 -13.39
CA THR A 67 9.91 6.01 -12.17
C THR A 67 10.94 4.94 -12.50
N HIS A 68 11.56 4.32 -11.50
CA HIS A 68 12.48 3.20 -11.72
C HIS A 68 11.81 1.97 -12.38
N GLN A 69 10.46 1.93 -12.42
CA GLN A 69 9.69 0.80 -12.98
C GLN A 69 9.07 1.12 -14.36
N THR A 70 9.06 2.38 -14.81
CA THR A 70 8.44 2.77 -16.10
C THR A 70 9.39 2.77 -17.26
N GLY A 71 10.70 2.68 -17.02
CA GLY A 71 11.70 2.99 -18.03
C GLY A 71 11.84 4.52 -18.29
N PRO A 72 12.80 4.93 -19.13
CA PRO A 72 13.10 6.34 -19.35
C PRO A 72 11.98 7.10 -20.09
N GLU A 73 11.17 6.42 -20.90
CA GLU A 73 10.00 7.02 -21.57
C GLU A 73 8.85 7.36 -20.60
N GLY A 74 8.81 6.76 -19.40
CA GLY A 74 7.76 6.98 -18.42
C GLY A 74 6.37 6.53 -18.88
N GLN A 75 5.35 6.92 -18.10
CA GLN A 75 3.95 6.71 -18.45
C GLN A 75 3.15 8.00 -18.28
N LYS A 76 2.27 8.28 -19.25
CA LYS A 76 1.39 9.45 -19.19
C LYS A 76 0.32 9.27 -18.12
N VAL A 77 0.23 10.22 -17.20
CA VAL A 77 -0.80 10.24 -16.16
C VAL A 77 -2.12 10.71 -16.76
N LYS A 78 -3.12 9.83 -16.78
CA LYS A 78 -4.46 10.14 -17.32
C LYS A 78 -5.46 10.46 -16.22
N LYS A 79 -5.23 9.97 -15.01
CA LYS A 79 -6.11 10.14 -13.85
C LYS A 79 -5.32 10.12 -12.55
N VAL A 80 -5.91 10.70 -11.52
CA VAL A 80 -5.37 10.74 -10.16
C VAL A 80 -6.34 10.10 -9.18
N TRP A 81 -5.81 9.60 -8.09
CA TRP A 81 -6.55 9.22 -6.89
C TRP A 81 -6.42 10.34 -5.88
N VAL A 82 -7.55 10.87 -5.42
CA VAL A 82 -7.61 11.86 -4.35
C VAL A 82 -7.96 11.12 -3.07
N GLU A 83 -7.06 11.12 -2.12
CA GLU A 83 -7.17 10.38 -0.87
C GLU A 83 -7.29 11.33 0.31
N LYS A 84 -8.16 10.99 1.25
CA LYS A 84 -8.23 11.72 2.52
C LYS A 84 -6.94 11.51 3.31
N GLY A 85 -6.32 12.60 3.76
CA GLY A 85 -5.11 12.54 4.57
C GLY A 85 -5.33 11.75 5.87
N SER A 86 -4.32 11.01 6.27
CA SER A 86 -4.31 10.24 7.51
C SER A 86 -3.22 10.79 8.42
N ASN A 87 -3.50 10.86 9.73
CA ASN A 87 -2.52 11.25 10.73
C ASN A 87 -1.61 10.04 11.02
N ILE A 88 -0.45 10.01 10.36
CA ILE A 88 0.49 8.91 10.43
C ILE A 88 1.31 9.01 11.70
N LYS A 89 1.15 8.05 12.60
CA LYS A 89 1.97 7.89 13.81
C LYS A 89 3.23 7.09 13.53
N GLN A 90 3.10 6.00 12.76
CA GLN A 90 4.20 5.11 12.43
C GLN A 90 3.93 4.38 11.12
N GLU A 91 4.99 4.19 10.34
CA GLU A 91 4.96 3.45 9.08
C GLU A 91 5.62 2.09 9.25
N PHE A 92 5.06 1.09 8.58
CA PHE A 92 5.52 -0.29 8.55
C PHE A 92 5.51 -0.82 7.12
N TYR A 93 6.13 -1.95 6.94
CA TYR A 93 6.01 -2.78 5.75
C TYR A 93 5.21 -4.04 6.04
N ALA A 94 4.36 -4.46 5.12
CA ALA A 94 3.73 -5.78 5.12
C ALA A 94 3.68 -6.34 3.70
N GLY A 95 4.11 -7.59 3.52
CA GLY A 95 4.12 -8.22 2.21
C GLY A 95 3.84 -9.71 2.25
N LEU A 96 3.26 -10.22 1.18
CA LEU A 96 2.97 -11.63 0.92
C LEU A 96 3.56 -12.02 -0.43
N THR A 97 4.31 -13.11 -0.46
CA THR A 97 4.85 -13.68 -1.70
C THR A 97 5.10 -15.17 -1.54
N LEU A 98 5.17 -15.89 -2.65
CA LEU A 98 5.57 -17.29 -2.66
C LEU A 98 7.08 -17.40 -2.46
N ASP A 99 7.49 -18.05 -1.37
CA ASP A 99 8.87 -18.52 -1.17
C ASP A 99 9.06 -19.82 -1.93
N ARG A 100 9.77 -19.75 -3.05
CA ARG A 100 9.97 -20.88 -3.96
C ARG A 100 10.89 -21.96 -3.39
N GLU A 101 11.80 -21.60 -2.48
CA GLU A 101 12.70 -22.57 -1.82
C GLU A 101 11.91 -23.41 -0.83
N LYS A 102 11.01 -22.80 -0.08
CA LYS A 102 10.16 -23.48 0.91
C LYS A 102 8.85 -24.01 0.33
N VAL A 103 8.53 -23.64 -0.93
CA VAL A 103 7.26 -23.98 -1.60
C VAL A 103 6.06 -23.59 -0.72
N ARG A 104 6.12 -22.38 -0.12
CA ARG A 104 5.10 -21.85 0.79
C ARG A 104 4.94 -20.36 0.62
N ASP A 105 3.72 -19.89 0.81
CA ASP A 105 3.51 -18.46 0.96
C ASP A 105 4.21 -17.95 2.22
N THR A 106 4.81 -16.80 2.10
CA THR A 106 5.52 -16.16 3.21
C THR A 106 4.96 -14.77 3.45
N PHE A 107 4.47 -14.55 4.65
CA PHE A 107 4.11 -13.22 5.14
C PHE A 107 5.36 -12.56 5.74
N MET A 108 5.65 -11.34 5.32
CA MET A 108 6.76 -10.54 5.80
C MET A 108 6.26 -9.24 6.40
N VAL A 109 6.82 -8.83 7.52
CA VAL A 109 6.59 -7.51 8.11
C VAL A 109 7.91 -6.87 8.53
N SER A 110 7.97 -5.53 8.49
CA SER A 110 9.12 -4.78 8.97
C SER A 110 8.67 -3.45 9.60
N THR A 111 9.45 -2.97 10.55
CA THR A 111 9.32 -1.61 11.11
C THR A 111 9.84 -0.52 10.19
N GLU A 112 10.50 -0.90 9.10
CA GLU A 112 11.03 0.01 8.08
C GLU A 112 9.98 0.21 6.97
N GLY A 113 8.93 0.98 7.25
CA GLY A 113 7.92 1.37 6.26
C GLY A 113 8.38 2.54 5.39
N GLY A 114 7.76 2.69 4.20
CA GLY A 114 8.08 3.77 3.26
C GLY A 114 9.43 3.62 2.54
N MET A 115 10.20 2.57 2.84
CA MET A 115 11.49 2.25 2.22
C MET A 115 11.37 1.07 1.25
N GLU A 116 12.33 0.95 0.33
CA GLU A 116 12.46 -0.23 -0.55
C GLU A 116 12.87 -1.44 0.29
N ILE A 117 12.02 -2.46 0.34
CA ILE A 117 12.25 -3.65 1.18
C ILE A 117 13.53 -4.41 0.79
N GLU A 118 13.94 -4.31 -0.47
CA GLU A 118 15.19 -4.90 -0.97
C GLU A 118 16.40 -4.29 -0.24
N LYS A 119 16.42 -2.98 -0.03
CA LYS A 119 17.47 -2.31 0.74
C LYS A 119 17.46 -2.73 2.20
N VAL A 120 16.28 -2.83 2.80
CA VAL A 120 16.14 -3.33 4.18
C VAL A 120 16.66 -4.76 4.29
N ALA A 121 16.43 -5.60 3.28
CA ALA A 121 16.93 -6.97 3.23
C ALA A 121 18.45 -7.06 3.06
N GLU A 122 19.08 -6.09 2.41
CA GLU A 122 20.53 -6.01 2.24
C GLU A 122 21.23 -5.43 3.48
N GLU A 123 20.70 -4.35 4.05
CA GLU A 123 21.36 -3.56 5.09
C GLU A 123 20.98 -4.01 6.53
N THR A 124 19.71 -4.40 6.74
CA THR A 124 19.14 -4.66 8.08
C THR A 124 18.16 -5.83 8.06
N ARG A 125 18.60 -6.98 7.53
CA ARG A 125 17.76 -8.16 7.31
C ARG A 125 17.04 -8.64 8.58
N GLU A 126 17.60 -8.42 9.74
CA GLU A 126 17.04 -8.76 11.06
C GLU A 126 15.75 -7.98 11.37
N LYS A 127 15.51 -6.84 10.70
CA LYS A 127 14.29 -6.07 10.85
C LYS A 127 13.10 -6.64 10.05
N ILE A 128 13.35 -7.65 9.21
CA ILE A 128 12.30 -8.33 8.45
C ILE A 128 11.92 -9.61 9.17
N VAL A 129 10.72 -9.63 9.75
CA VAL A 129 10.15 -10.81 10.39
C VAL A 129 9.30 -11.55 9.37
N LYS A 130 9.54 -12.86 9.25
CA LYS A 130 8.86 -13.74 8.29
C LYS A 130 8.04 -14.82 8.99
N ALA A 131 6.86 -15.10 8.43
CA ALA A 131 6.03 -16.25 8.77
C ALA A 131 5.79 -17.07 7.50
N ALA A 132 6.31 -18.29 7.47
CA ALA A 132 6.00 -19.25 6.41
C ALA A 132 4.62 -19.87 6.71
N ILE A 133 3.71 -19.76 5.77
CA ILE A 133 2.31 -20.17 5.93
C ILE A 133 2.17 -21.60 5.42
N ASP A 134 1.57 -22.46 6.22
CA ASP A 134 1.24 -23.82 5.78
C ASP A 134 0.04 -23.79 4.83
N PRO A 135 0.18 -24.27 3.58
CA PRO A 135 -0.91 -24.19 2.61
C PRO A 135 -2.16 -25.02 2.98
N ALA A 136 -2.02 -26.01 3.88
CA ALA A 136 -3.15 -26.78 4.35
C ALA A 136 -4.06 -26.03 5.32
N PHE A 137 -3.49 -25.08 6.09
CA PHE A 137 -4.21 -24.35 7.14
C PHE A 137 -4.37 -22.87 6.86
N GLY A 138 -3.53 -22.31 5.96
CA GLY A 138 -3.45 -20.88 5.73
C GLY A 138 -2.88 -20.11 6.92
N LEU A 139 -2.87 -18.78 6.81
CA LEU A 139 -2.44 -17.91 7.91
C LEU A 139 -3.37 -18.08 9.12
N GLN A 140 -2.80 -18.39 10.28
CA GLN A 140 -3.56 -18.58 11.50
C GLN A 140 -3.61 -17.30 12.36
N PRO A 141 -4.68 -17.07 13.14
CA PRO A 141 -4.80 -15.87 13.97
C PRO A 141 -3.65 -15.64 14.93
N PHE A 142 -3.05 -16.69 15.47
CA PHE A 142 -1.90 -16.57 16.37
C PHE A 142 -0.63 -16.12 15.62
N GLU A 143 -0.45 -16.53 14.37
CA GLU A 143 0.66 -16.10 13.52
C GLU A 143 0.52 -14.62 13.15
N ALA A 144 -0.69 -14.21 12.74
CA ALA A 144 -1.00 -12.81 12.50
C ALA A 144 -0.76 -11.93 13.74
N THR A 145 -1.12 -12.44 14.93
CA THR A 145 -0.87 -11.76 16.21
C THR A 145 0.62 -11.66 16.51
N ARG A 146 1.39 -12.72 16.24
CA ARG A 146 2.86 -12.71 16.39
C ARG A 146 3.53 -11.69 15.48
N LEU A 147 3.07 -11.59 14.23
CA LEU A 147 3.57 -10.57 13.30
C LEU A 147 3.26 -9.14 13.80
N ALA A 148 2.07 -8.92 14.38
CA ALA A 148 1.72 -7.62 14.96
C ALA A 148 2.61 -7.25 16.15
N PHE A 149 2.95 -8.20 17.03
CA PHE A 149 3.91 -7.97 18.10
C PHE A 149 5.33 -7.72 17.59
N ALA A 150 5.72 -8.36 16.51
CA ALA A 150 7.03 -8.13 15.90
C ALA A 150 7.20 -6.70 15.34
N LEU A 151 6.10 -6.01 15.02
CA LEU A 151 6.10 -4.59 14.68
C LEU A 151 6.15 -3.66 15.90
N GLY A 152 6.22 -4.19 17.12
CA GLY A 152 6.20 -3.40 18.35
C GLY A 152 4.82 -2.82 18.70
N LEU A 153 3.75 -3.34 18.06
CA LEU A 153 2.40 -2.89 18.35
C LEU A 153 1.91 -3.40 19.70
N GLU A 154 1.04 -2.62 20.35
CA GLU A 154 0.51 -2.91 21.67
C GLU A 154 -1.02 -2.74 21.73
N GLY A 155 -1.62 -3.35 22.73
CA GLY A 155 -3.02 -3.17 23.08
C GLY A 155 -4.01 -3.44 21.94
N LYS A 156 -4.86 -2.45 21.63
CA LYS A 156 -5.87 -2.57 20.56
C LYS A 156 -5.26 -2.63 19.15
N ALA A 157 -4.10 -2.01 18.93
CA ALA A 157 -3.43 -1.99 17.63
C ALA A 157 -3.00 -3.39 17.19
N VAL A 158 -2.58 -4.26 18.12
CA VAL A 158 -2.25 -5.67 17.83
C VAL A 158 -3.43 -6.41 17.20
N ARG A 159 -4.63 -6.27 17.76
CA ARG A 159 -5.84 -6.93 17.24
C ARG A 159 -6.23 -6.38 15.86
N LYS A 160 -6.12 -5.05 15.67
CA LYS A 160 -6.39 -4.42 14.37
C LYS A 160 -5.39 -4.88 13.31
N ALA A 161 -4.10 -4.94 13.65
CA ALA A 161 -3.06 -5.42 12.73
C ALA A 161 -3.25 -6.92 12.40
N ALA A 162 -3.53 -7.76 13.39
CA ALA A 162 -3.80 -9.17 13.15
C ALA A 162 -5.02 -9.37 12.23
N SER A 163 -6.11 -8.62 12.46
CA SER A 163 -7.28 -8.63 11.57
C SER A 163 -6.94 -8.14 10.17
N PHE A 164 -6.11 -7.10 10.05
CA PHE A 164 -5.61 -6.59 8.77
C PHE A 164 -4.81 -7.66 8.01
N PHE A 165 -3.87 -8.35 8.69
CA PHE A 165 -3.04 -9.39 8.09
C PHE A 165 -3.87 -10.59 7.62
N MET A 166 -4.86 -11.00 8.42
CA MET A 166 -5.81 -12.04 8.01
C MET A 166 -6.60 -11.62 6.76
N GLY A 167 -7.06 -10.35 6.72
CA GLY A 167 -7.77 -9.79 5.57
C GLY A 167 -6.89 -9.68 4.33
N LEU A 168 -5.61 -9.30 4.49
CA LEU A 168 -4.66 -9.21 3.39
C LEU A 168 -4.33 -10.60 2.82
N TYR A 169 -4.11 -11.59 3.69
CA TYR A 169 -3.90 -12.99 3.26
C TYR A 169 -5.10 -13.54 2.49
N LYS A 170 -6.32 -13.27 3.00
CA LYS A 170 -7.54 -13.65 2.29
C LYS A 170 -7.63 -12.99 0.91
N ALA A 171 -7.36 -11.68 0.81
CA ALA A 171 -7.35 -10.98 -0.46
C ALA A 171 -6.29 -11.55 -1.43
N TYR A 172 -5.08 -11.85 -0.92
CA TYR A 172 -4.00 -12.46 -1.68
C TYR A 172 -4.41 -13.82 -2.28
N THR A 173 -4.97 -14.71 -1.47
CA THR A 173 -5.34 -16.06 -1.91
C THR A 173 -6.58 -16.08 -2.81
N GLU A 174 -7.63 -15.30 -2.48
CA GLU A 174 -8.87 -15.27 -3.26
C GLU A 174 -8.73 -14.59 -4.63
N SER A 175 -7.73 -13.71 -4.78
CA SER A 175 -7.44 -13.06 -6.06
C SER A 175 -6.36 -13.75 -6.89
N ASP A 176 -5.89 -14.92 -6.47
CA ASP A 176 -4.75 -15.61 -7.08
C ASP A 176 -3.55 -14.67 -7.27
N ALA A 177 -3.25 -13.85 -6.25
CA ALA A 177 -2.12 -12.94 -6.29
C ALA A 177 -0.79 -13.70 -6.11
N SER A 178 0.24 -13.28 -6.80
CA SER A 178 1.63 -13.77 -6.66
C SER A 178 2.48 -12.87 -5.76
N LEU A 179 2.02 -11.64 -5.54
CA LEU A 179 2.58 -10.65 -4.63
C LEU A 179 1.46 -9.77 -4.11
N ALA A 180 1.45 -9.51 -2.82
CA ALA A 180 0.71 -8.39 -2.24
C ALA A 180 1.63 -7.64 -1.29
N GLU A 181 1.90 -6.38 -1.58
CA GLU A 181 2.80 -5.51 -0.83
C GLU A 181 2.05 -4.27 -0.38
N ILE A 182 2.14 -3.95 0.89
CA ILE A 182 1.62 -2.74 1.51
C ILE A 182 2.81 -1.94 2.03
N ASN A 183 3.09 -0.81 1.39
CA ASN A 183 4.25 0.02 1.73
C ASN A 183 4.00 1.51 1.45
N PRO A 184 3.66 2.30 2.48
CA PRO A 184 3.60 1.91 3.89
C PRO A 184 2.25 1.29 4.32
N LEU A 185 2.33 0.37 5.28
CA LEU A 185 1.27 0.06 6.22
C LEU A 185 1.37 1.04 7.39
N VAL A 186 0.29 1.65 7.81
CA VAL A 186 0.33 2.77 8.74
C VAL A 186 -0.46 2.49 10.01
N LEU A 187 0.15 2.80 11.16
CA LEU A 187 -0.57 3.06 12.40
C LEU A 187 -0.91 4.53 12.46
N THR A 188 -2.18 4.87 12.59
CA THR A 188 -2.64 6.26 12.75
C THR A 188 -2.62 6.71 14.21
N ASP A 189 -2.70 8.02 14.45
CA ASP A 189 -2.81 8.58 15.81
C ASP A 189 -4.07 8.09 16.53
N GLU A 190 -5.14 7.77 15.79
CA GLU A 190 -6.38 7.19 16.30
C GLU A 190 -6.25 5.69 16.65
N GLY A 191 -5.08 5.11 16.35
CA GLY A 191 -4.75 3.71 16.60
C GLY A 191 -5.37 2.74 15.58
N ASP A 192 -5.62 3.21 14.36
CA ASP A 192 -6.05 2.37 13.25
C ASP A 192 -4.86 1.87 12.43
N ILE A 193 -5.05 0.68 11.81
CA ILE A 193 -4.09 0.08 10.89
C ILE A 193 -4.68 0.17 9.49
N ILE A 194 -3.99 0.88 8.59
CA ILE A 194 -4.48 1.15 7.24
C ILE A 194 -3.39 0.95 6.18
N ALA A 195 -3.78 0.49 4.99
CA ALA A 195 -2.91 0.45 3.82
C ALA A 195 -2.98 1.79 3.09
N VAL A 196 -1.86 2.51 3.02
CA VAL A 196 -1.78 3.80 2.31
C VAL A 196 -1.36 3.62 0.87
N ASP A 197 -0.46 2.68 0.60
CA ASP A 197 -0.14 2.26 -0.77
C ASP A 197 -0.06 0.74 -0.85
N ALA A 198 -0.50 0.20 -1.98
CA ALA A 198 -0.52 -1.24 -2.23
C ALA A 198 -0.01 -1.54 -3.65
N LYS A 199 0.79 -2.60 -3.74
CA LYS A 199 1.20 -3.21 -5.00
C LYS A 199 0.79 -4.66 -5.00
N ILE A 200 -0.04 -5.04 -5.97
CA ILE A 200 -0.54 -6.41 -6.09
C ILE A 200 -0.22 -6.90 -7.50
N ASN A 201 0.44 -8.06 -7.59
CA ASN A 201 0.63 -8.78 -8.84
C ASN A 201 -0.23 -10.03 -8.81
N PHE A 202 -0.98 -10.25 -9.87
CA PHE A 202 -1.81 -11.43 -10.04
C PHE A 202 -1.06 -12.51 -10.81
N ASP A 203 -1.38 -13.77 -10.55
CA ASP A 203 -0.88 -14.88 -11.36
C ASP A 203 -1.56 -14.83 -12.74
N SER A 204 -0.77 -14.61 -13.77
CA SER A 204 -1.26 -14.54 -15.16
C SER A 204 -1.97 -15.83 -15.58
N ASN A 205 -1.61 -16.99 -15.02
CA ASN A 205 -2.24 -18.26 -15.30
C ASN A 205 -3.64 -18.38 -14.68
N ALA A 206 -3.95 -17.57 -13.67
CA ALA A 206 -5.26 -17.56 -13.00
C ALA A 206 -6.23 -16.51 -13.54
N MET A 207 -5.77 -15.58 -14.41
CA MET A 207 -6.58 -14.44 -14.89
C MET A 207 -7.89 -14.85 -15.59
N TYR A 208 -7.99 -16.08 -16.11
CA TYR A 208 -9.24 -16.56 -16.70
C TYR A 208 -10.39 -16.68 -15.67
N LYS A 209 -10.09 -16.79 -14.37
CA LYS A 209 -11.06 -16.82 -13.27
C LYS A 209 -11.56 -15.42 -12.88
N HIS A 210 -10.78 -14.38 -13.20
CA HIS A 210 -10.99 -12.99 -12.76
C HIS A 210 -11.33 -12.10 -13.94
N LYS A 211 -12.45 -12.39 -14.64
CA LYS A 211 -12.95 -11.64 -15.81
C LYS A 211 -13.85 -10.49 -15.40
#